data_2509f0977a6c7122684722583e057a38
#
_entry.id   2509f0977a6c7122684722583e057a38
#
_cell.length_a   1.000
_cell.length_b   1.000
_cell.length_c   1.000
_cell.angle_alpha   90.00
_cell.angle_beta   90.00
_cell.angle_gamma   90.00
#
_symmetry.space_group_name_H-M   'P 1'
#
loop_
_entity.id
_entity.type
_entity.pdbx_description
1 polymer ?
#
loop_
_entity_poly.entity_id
_entity_poly.type
_entity_poly.pdbx_seq_one_letter_code
_entity_poly.pdbx_strand_id
1 'polypeptide(L)'
;NLKKNSSDFLGFKIKVIPKGKTKHGYVAKTDMNQKALKKAKTNLKLKVKDIVRHTTTFQIARYNLAVMGMQNYYCVATNIYNNLTEVSYALLPTTRVRFKKIAKLIPFETTSQDFQMKTTGIRPQTKIIMIADTPLLPINGVKHKNPLNFSQDICNFTEHGRSRIHEEIALVTKGEIRILLEYKDPTKSVEFNDNRIAVFIAQQGNCYITNRRHSPTDMVCIYKNITETDRDKYQNLVFVEIPISKAILTESVQQAKMWLMNYGLSSQQKKKLNKIRANYGYQAIK
;
A
#
# COMPACT_ATOMS: atom_id res chain seq x y z
N ASN A 1 6.19 6.42 -32.28
CA ASN A 1 4.78 6.06 -32.53
C ASN A 1 4.52 4.64 -32.04
N LEU A 2 3.77 4.49 -30.93
CA LEU A 2 3.47 3.21 -30.28
C LEU A 2 2.62 2.24 -31.13
N LYS A 3 2.00 2.72 -32.21
CA LYS A 3 1.30 1.85 -33.18
C LYS A 3 2.27 1.08 -34.07
N LYS A 4 3.47 1.63 -34.29
CA LYS A 4 4.51 0.98 -35.13
C LYS A 4 5.56 0.29 -34.26
N ASN A 5 6.02 0.95 -33.18
CA ASN A 5 7.08 0.48 -32.31
C ASN A 5 6.60 0.38 -30.87
N SER A 6 7.14 -0.58 -30.10
CA SER A 6 6.95 -0.63 -28.65
C SER A 6 7.91 0.31 -27.94
N SER A 7 7.53 0.79 -26.75
CA SER A 7 8.39 1.58 -25.88
C SER A 7 8.57 0.90 -24.53
N ASP A 8 9.74 1.00 -23.96
CA ASP A 8 10.05 0.50 -22.62
C ASP A 8 9.94 1.65 -21.60
N PHE A 9 9.14 1.43 -20.54
CA PHE A 9 8.97 2.40 -19.46
C PHE A 9 8.81 1.69 -18.12
N LEU A 10 9.62 2.05 -17.13
CA LEU A 10 9.57 1.50 -15.76
C LEU A 10 9.46 -0.05 -15.68
N GLY A 11 10.17 -0.75 -16.55
CA GLY A 11 10.14 -2.22 -16.58
C GLY A 11 8.99 -2.82 -17.41
N PHE A 12 8.09 -1.99 -17.91
CA PHE A 12 7.04 -2.40 -18.83
C PHE A 12 7.45 -2.16 -20.28
N LYS A 13 6.99 -3.03 -21.17
CA LYS A 13 6.99 -2.84 -22.62
C LYS A 13 5.57 -2.48 -23.05
N ILE A 14 5.41 -1.31 -23.62
CA ILE A 14 4.11 -0.73 -24.02
C ILE A 14 4.02 -0.73 -25.54
N LYS A 15 2.91 -1.23 -26.08
CA LYS A 15 2.55 -1.14 -27.48
C LYS A 15 1.06 -0.89 -27.66
N VAL A 16 0.69 -0.31 -28.78
CA VAL A 16 -0.70 -0.09 -29.15
C VAL A 16 -1.07 -1.09 -30.24
N ILE A 17 -2.16 -1.81 -30.01
CA ILE A 17 -2.67 -2.80 -30.96
C ILE A 17 -4.08 -2.40 -31.44
N PRO A 18 -4.45 -2.72 -32.70
CA PRO A 18 -5.80 -2.46 -33.19
C PRO A 18 -6.82 -3.35 -32.46
N LYS A 19 -7.99 -2.79 -32.13
CA LYS A 19 -9.11 -3.52 -31.52
C LYS A 19 -10.42 -2.87 -31.92
N GLY A 20 -11.12 -3.48 -32.88
CA GLY A 20 -12.28 -2.89 -33.57
C GLY A 20 -13.49 -2.51 -32.73
N LYS A 21 -13.64 -3.11 -31.50
CA LYS A 21 -14.76 -2.81 -30.58
C LYS A 21 -14.48 -1.68 -29.60
N THR A 22 -13.39 -0.93 -29.74
CA THR A 22 -13.06 0.19 -28.85
C THR A 22 -13.39 1.52 -29.51
N LYS A 23 -13.75 2.54 -28.68
CA LYS A 23 -14.11 3.89 -29.15
C LYS A 23 -13.12 4.48 -30.17
N HIS A 24 -11.83 4.15 -30.03
CA HIS A 24 -10.76 4.68 -30.88
C HIS A 24 -10.11 3.63 -31.79
N GLY A 25 -10.67 2.41 -31.87
CA GLY A 25 -10.13 1.33 -32.70
C GLY A 25 -8.79 0.75 -32.26
N TYR A 26 -8.27 1.16 -31.10
CA TYR A 26 -6.97 0.75 -30.57
C TYR A 26 -7.02 0.52 -29.06
N VAL A 27 -6.11 -0.31 -28.56
CA VAL A 27 -5.91 -0.53 -27.13
C VAL A 27 -4.42 -0.62 -26.79
N ALA A 28 -4.05 -0.08 -25.65
CA ALA A 28 -2.70 -0.26 -25.11
C ALA A 28 -2.54 -1.69 -24.58
N LYS A 29 -1.45 -2.35 -24.95
CA LYS A 29 -1.06 -3.65 -24.42
C LYS A 29 0.27 -3.51 -23.71
N THR A 30 0.36 -4.03 -22.51
CA THR A 30 1.54 -3.96 -21.66
C THR A 30 2.05 -5.33 -21.28
N ASP A 31 3.38 -5.50 -21.36
CA ASP A 31 4.13 -6.69 -20.98
C ASP A 31 5.25 -6.30 -20.04
N MET A 32 5.85 -7.23 -19.32
CA MET A 32 7.17 -7.03 -18.71
C MET A 32 8.21 -6.86 -19.82
N ASN A 33 9.13 -5.90 -19.71
CA ASN A 33 10.20 -5.77 -20.68
C ASN A 33 11.28 -6.84 -20.48
N GLN A 34 12.13 -7.04 -21.47
CA GLN A 34 13.15 -8.11 -21.46
C GLN A 34 14.17 -7.96 -20.31
N LYS A 35 14.52 -6.73 -19.93
CA LYS A 35 15.41 -6.49 -18.79
C LYS A 35 14.77 -6.94 -17.48
N ALA A 36 13.47 -6.64 -17.29
CA ALA A 36 12.72 -7.05 -16.12
C ALA A 36 12.56 -8.57 -16.05
N LEU A 37 12.22 -9.24 -17.15
CA LEU A 37 12.13 -10.68 -17.24
C LEU A 37 13.48 -11.36 -16.89
N LYS A 38 14.58 -10.88 -17.46
CA LYS A 38 15.93 -11.38 -17.16
C LYS A 38 16.27 -11.21 -15.69
N LYS A 39 16.02 -10.01 -15.13
CA LYS A 39 16.27 -9.70 -13.71
C LYS A 39 15.43 -10.60 -12.79
N ALA A 40 14.16 -10.81 -13.10
CA ALA A 40 13.27 -11.71 -12.36
C ALA A 40 13.79 -13.15 -12.34
N LYS A 41 14.13 -13.71 -13.52
CA LYS A 41 14.70 -15.05 -13.64
C LYS A 41 15.98 -15.22 -12.82
N THR A 42 16.91 -14.25 -12.93
CA THR A 42 18.19 -14.30 -12.20
C THR A 42 17.99 -14.19 -10.69
N ASN A 43 17.18 -13.25 -10.22
CA ASN A 43 16.92 -13.04 -8.79
C ASN A 43 16.27 -14.29 -8.16
N LEU A 44 15.21 -14.81 -8.78
CA LEU A 44 14.53 -16.00 -8.25
C LEU A 44 15.41 -17.24 -8.29
N LYS A 45 16.27 -17.40 -9.32
CA LYS A 45 17.25 -18.48 -9.37
C LYS A 45 18.26 -18.43 -8.22
N LEU A 46 18.71 -17.23 -7.83
CA LEU A 46 19.57 -17.05 -6.66
C LEU A 46 18.84 -17.43 -5.38
N LYS A 47 17.59 -16.99 -5.19
CA LYS A 47 16.79 -17.35 -4.01
C LYS A 47 16.51 -18.86 -3.92
N VAL A 48 16.28 -19.54 -5.04
CA VAL A 48 16.19 -21.01 -5.06
C VAL A 48 17.50 -21.65 -4.60
N LYS A 49 18.66 -21.10 -4.99
CA LYS A 49 19.96 -21.58 -4.50
C LYS A 49 20.12 -21.36 -2.98
N ASP A 50 19.69 -20.20 -2.48
CA ASP A 50 19.77 -19.85 -1.06
C ASP A 50 18.91 -20.79 -0.21
N ILE A 51 17.69 -21.14 -0.66
CA ILE A 51 16.82 -22.13 0.00
C ILE A 51 17.51 -23.50 0.09
N VAL A 52 18.20 -23.92 -0.95
CA VAL A 52 18.89 -25.23 -0.95
C VAL A 52 20.11 -25.23 -0.03
N ARG A 53 20.83 -24.11 0.08
CA ARG A 53 21.97 -23.96 0.98
C ARG A 53 21.57 -23.94 2.45
N HIS A 54 20.48 -23.22 2.72
CA HIS A 54 19.95 -23.00 4.06
C HIS A 54 18.43 -23.18 4.04
N THR A 55 17.98 -24.41 4.25
CA THR A 55 16.55 -24.76 4.22
C THR A 55 15.85 -24.24 5.48
N THR A 56 15.65 -22.92 5.55
CA THR A 56 15.00 -22.24 6.69
C THR A 56 13.74 -21.51 6.23
N THR A 57 12.79 -21.33 7.13
CA THR A 57 11.58 -20.53 6.90
C THR A 57 11.90 -19.10 6.47
N PHE A 58 13.02 -18.55 6.97
CA PHE A 58 13.50 -17.21 6.58
C PHE A 58 13.85 -17.12 5.08
N GLN A 59 14.57 -18.11 4.52
CA GLN A 59 14.92 -18.10 3.10
C GLN A 59 13.68 -18.31 2.21
N ILE A 60 12.73 -19.11 2.67
CA ILE A 60 11.45 -19.32 1.98
C ILE A 60 10.64 -18.00 2.00
N ALA A 61 10.57 -17.33 3.13
CA ALA A 61 9.92 -16.03 3.24
C ALA A 61 10.55 -14.97 2.30
N ARG A 62 11.88 -14.94 2.19
CA ARG A 62 12.60 -14.05 1.25
C ARG A 62 12.27 -14.35 -0.22
N TYR A 63 12.11 -15.62 -0.57
CA TYR A 63 11.63 -16.00 -1.91
C TYR A 63 10.19 -15.52 -2.12
N ASN A 64 9.29 -15.83 -1.18
CA ASN A 64 7.88 -15.44 -1.26
C ASN A 64 7.70 -13.93 -1.36
N LEU A 65 8.46 -13.14 -0.59
CA LEU A 65 8.47 -11.67 -0.68
C LEU A 65 8.92 -11.18 -2.06
N ALA A 66 9.93 -11.82 -2.66
CA ALA A 66 10.38 -11.45 -3.99
C ALA A 66 9.34 -11.76 -5.07
N VAL A 67 8.66 -12.92 -4.98
CA VAL A 67 7.56 -13.28 -5.88
C VAL A 67 6.39 -12.34 -5.72
N MET A 68 5.95 -12.09 -4.47
CA MET A 68 4.83 -11.20 -4.16
C MET A 68 5.10 -9.75 -4.62
N GLY A 69 6.30 -9.23 -4.38
CA GLY A 69 6.69 -7.89 -4.84
C GLY A 69 6.64 -7.76 -6.36
N MET A 70 7.11 -8.78 -7.08
CA MET A 70 7.04 -8.83 -8.54
C MET A 70 5.59 -8.93 -9.03
N GLN A 71 4.78 -9.79 -8.44
CA GLN A 71 3.35 -9.94 -8.77
C GLN A 71 2.60 -8.63 -8.53
N ASN A 72 2.80 -7.98 -7.38
CA ASN A 72 2.14 -6.72 -7.04
C ASN A 72 2.54 -5.57 -7.96
N TYR A 73 3.82 -5.49 -8.33
CA TYR A 73 4.30 -4.43 -9.22
C TYR A 73 3.77 -4.58 -10.64
N TYR A 74 3.79 -5.81 -11.17
CA TYR A 74 3.42 -6.08 -12.56
C TYR A 74 1.97 -6.52 -12.78
N CYS A 75 1.14 -6.64 -11.71
CA CYS A 75 -0.26 -7.10 -11.85
C CYS A 75 -1.11 -6.25 -12.81
N VAL A 76 -0.71 -5.02 -13.07
CA VAL A 76 -1.36 -4.10 -14.01
C VAL A 76 -0.97 -4.35 -15.48
N ALA A 77 0.04 -5.18 -15.74
CA ALA A 77 0.41 -5.52 -17.12
C ALA A 77 -0.64 -6.45 -17.75
N THR A 78 -1.08 -6.13 -18.96
CA THR A 78 -2.12 -6.86 -19.67
C THR A 78 -1.80 -8.35 -19.84
N ASN A 79 -0.53 -8.69 -20.06
CA ASN A 79 -0.06 -10.06 -20.25
C ASN A 79 0.70 -10.64 -19.06
N ILE A 80 0.44 -10.14 -17.86
CA ILE A 80 1.24 -10.53 -16.67
C ILE A 80 1.29 -12.04 -16.46
N TYR A 81 0.18 -12.74 -16.65
CA TYR A 81 0.14 -14.18 -16.48
C TYR A 81 1.14 -14.89 -17.40
N ASN A 82 1.19 -14.54 -18.69
CA ASN A 82 2.12 -15.15 -19.65
C ASN A 82 3.58 -14.80 -19.32
N ASN A 83 3.84 -13.54 -18.93
CA ASN A 83 5.18 -13.12 -18.54
C ASN A 83 5.69 -13.88 -17.33
N LEU A 84 4.87 -14.05 -16.28
CA LEU A 84 5.27 -14.80 -15.09
C LEU A 84 5.29 -16.31 -15.32
N THR A 85 4.47 -16.82 -16.24
CA THR A 85 4.54 -18.21 -16.68
C THR A 85 5.87 -18.49 -17.37
N GLU A 86 6.36 -17.58 -18.22
CA GLU A 86 7.69 -17.68 -18.84
C GLU A 86 8.80 -17.73 -17.78
N VAL A 87 8.72 -16.89 -16.74
CA VAL A 87 9.68 -16.93 -15.63
C VAL A 87 9.58 -18.24 -14.86
N SER A 88 8.38 -18.73 -14.60
CA SER A 88 8.13 -20.01 -13.91
C SER A 88 8.73 -21.19 -14.68
N TYR A 89 8.46 -21.28 -15.98
CA TYR A 89 9.02 -22.33 -16.83
C TYR A 89 10.55 -22.29 -16.90
N ALA A 90 11.15 -21.10 -16.95
CA ALA A 90 12.61 -20.96 -16.95
C ALA A 90 13.26 -21.45 -15.63
N LEU A 91 12.53 -21.40 -14.51
CA LEU A 91 13.03 -21.90 -13.23
C LEU A 91 12.68 -23.37 -12.98
N LEU A 92 11.71 -23.94 -13.67
CA LEU A 92 11.20 -25.30 -13.45
C LEU A 92 12.29 -26.39 -13.43
N PRO A 93 13.26 -26.44 -14.36
CA PRO A 93 14.33 -27.42 -14.28
C PRO A 93 15.18 -27.29 -13.03
N THR A 94 15.50 -26.04 -12.65
CA THR A 94 16.32 -25.75 -11.47
C THR A 94 15.57 -26.14 -10.18
N THR A 95 14.29 -25.80 -10.05
CA THR A 95 13.48 -26.11 -8.87
C THR A 95 13.22 -27.61 -8.76
N ARG A 96 12.86 -28.27 -9.87
CA ARG A 96 12.59 -29.71 -9.90
C ARG A 96 13.81 -30.53 -9.41
N VAL A 97 15.01 -30.23 -9.91
CA VAL A 97 16.24 -30.92 -9.51
C VAL A 97 16.65 -30.58 -8.07
N ARG A 98 16.67 -29.31 -7.74
CA ARG A 98 17.19 -28.84 -6.44
C ARG A 98 16.28 -29.12 -5.26
N PHE A 99 14.96 -29.09 -5.47
CA PHE A 99 13.98 -29.32 -4.41
C PHE A 99 13.56 -30.76 -4.25
N LYS A 100 14.04 -31.69 -5.11
CA LYS A 100 13.65 -33.12 -5.12
C LYS A 100 13.72 -33.78 -3.74
N LYS A 101 14.75 -33.46 -2.94
CA LYS A 101 14.97 -34.07 -1.62
C LYS A 101 14.35 -33.30 -0.46
N ILE A 102 13.99 -32.02 -0.64
CA ILE A 102 13.58 -31.14 0.47
C ILE A 102 12.13 -30.66 0.36
N ALA A 103 11.48 -30.89 -0.78
CA ALA A 103 10.13 -30.40 -1.03
C ALA A 103 9.08 -31.51 -1.04
N LYS A 104 7.90 -31.18 -0.55
CA LYS A 104 6.65 -31.95 -0.71
C LYS A 104 5.72 -31.17 -1.64
N LEU A 105 4.90 -31.87 -2.41
CA LEU A 105 3.86 -31.26 -3.25
C LEU A 105 2.51 -31.51 -2.58
N ILE A 106 1.79 -30.43 -2.28
CA ILE A 106 0.45 -30.49 -1.68
C ILE A 106 -0.55 -29.74 -2.55
N PRO A 107 -1.84 -30.11 -2.56
CA PRO A 107 -2.88 -29.32 -3.21
C PRO A 107 -3.01 -27.93 -2.57
N PHE A 108 -3.31 -26.90 -3.37
CA PHE A 108 -3.48 -25.52 -2.87
C PHE A 108 -4.57 -25.42 -1.79
N GLU A 109 -5.66 -26.14 -1.95
CA GLU A 109 -6.77 -26.19 -1.00
C GLU A 109 -6.39 -26.71 0.38
N THR A 110 -5.30 -27.47 0.50
CA THR A 110 -4.80 -27.99 1.80
C THR A 110 -3.83 -27.02 2.48
N THR A 111 -3.51 -25.89 1.87
CA THR A 111 -2.67 -24.86 2.49
C THR A 111 -3.47 -24.04 3.50
N SER A 112 -2.77 -23.28 4.37
CA SER A 112 -3.42 -22.42 5.37
C SER A 112 -4.32 -21.37 4.70
N GLN A 113 -5.42 -21.01 5.38
CA GLN A 113 -6.34 -19.95 4.90
C GLN A 113 -5.64 -18.63 4.64
N ASP A 114 -4.68 -18.26 5.51
CA ASP A 114 -3.86 -17.05 5.34
C ASP A 114 -3.05 -17.07 4.03
N PHE A 115 -2.48 -18.23 3.66
CA PHE A 115 -1.78 -18.38 2.39
C PHE A 115 -2.74 -18.32 1.20
N GLN A 116 -3.91 -18.92 1.30
CA GLN A 116 -4.94 -18.90 0.26
C GLN A 116 -5.46 -17.48 0.03
N MET A 117 -5.69 -16.70 1.08
CA MET A 117 -6.12 -15.30 0.97
C MET A 117 -5.07 -14.39 0.32
N LYS A 118 -3.79 -14.64 0.58
CA LYS A 118 -2.67 -13.87 0.00
C LYS A 118 -2.38 -14.24 -1.45
N THR A 119 -2.96 -15.34 -1.94
CA THR A 119 -2.64 -15.90 -3.26
C THR A 119 -3.85 -15.82 -4.17
N THR A 120 -3.75 -15.08 -5.27
CA THR A 120 -4.86 -14.91 -6.21
C THR A 120 -4.59 -15.64 -7.53
N GLY A 121 -5.65 -16.09 -8.21
CA GLY A 121 -5.54 -16.69 -9.55
C GLY A 121 -5.04 -18.14 -9.57
N ILE A 122 -5.01 -18.85 -8.44
CA ILE A 122 -4.61 -20.25 -8.35
C ILE A 122 -5.85 -21.14 -8.26
N ARG A 123 -5.84 -22.24 -9.01
CA ARG A 123 -6.92 -23.24 -8.94
C ARG A 123 -6.73 -24.14 -7.73
N PRO A 124 -7.83 -24.62 -7.07
CA PRO A 124 -7.76 -25.46 -5.87
C PRO A 124 -6.84 -26.68 -5.99
N GLN A 125 -6.86 -27.37 -7.13
CA GLN A 125 -6.08 -28.59 -7.38
C GLN A 125 -4.61 -28.31 -7.75
N THR A 126 -4.19 -27.04 -7.86
CA THR A 126 -2.80 -26.71 -8.21
C THR A 126 -1.85 -27.23 -7.13
N LYS A 127 -0.83 -27.94 -7.55
CA LYS A 127 0.20 -28.45 -6.62
C LYS A 127 1.14 -27.33 -6.19
N ILE A 128 1.22 -27.11 -4.89
CA ILE A 128 2.09 -26.14 -4.23
C ILE A 128 3.32 -26.85 -3.67
N ILE A 129 4.47 -26.24 -3.87
CA ILE A 129 5.75 -26.73 -3.28
C ILE A 129 5.78 -26.29 -1.81
N MET A 130 5.90 -27.26 -0.92
CA MET A 130 6.08 -27.07 0.52
C MET A 130 7.50 -27.44 0.91
N ILE A 131 8.20 -26.58 1.63
CA ILE A 131 9.56 -26.81 2.15
C ILE A 131 9.59 -26.35 3.61
N ALA A 132 10.09 -27.18 4.53
CA ALA A 132 10.11 -26.87 5.97
C ALA A 132 8.75 -26.34 6.46
N ASP A 133 7.67 -27.02 6.12
CA ASP A 133 6.27 -26.70 6.44
C ASP A 133 5.80 -25.29 6.02
N THR A 134 6.55 -24.65 5.13
CA THR A 134 6.21 -23.34 4.57
C THR A 134 5.94 -23.45 3.07
N PRO A 135 4.78 -22.98 2.57
CA PRO A 135 4.45 -23.02 1.16
C PRO A 135 5.23 -21.97 0.37
N LEU A 136 5.70 -22.37 -0.82
CA LEU A 136 6.30 -21.44 -1.79
C LEU A 136 5.20 -20.80 -2.65
N LEU A 137 5.25 -19.50 -2.77
CA LEU A 137 4.35 -18.74 -3.66
C LEU A 137 4.62 -19.14 -5.12
N PRO A 138 3.59 -19.58 -5.85
CA PRO A 138 3.70 -19.83 -7.29
C PRO A 138 3.96 -18.53 -8.05
N ILE A 139 4.98 -18.53 -8.90
CA ILE A 139 5.42 -17.34 -9.64
C ILE A 139 4.30 -16.79 -10.51
N ASN A 140 3.54 -17.64 -11.18
CA ASN A 140 2.43 -17.28 -12.06
C ASN A 140 1.07 -17.19 -11.35
N GLY A 141 1.03 -17.28 -10.03
CA GLY A 141 -0.17 -17.10 -9.21
C GLY A 141 -0.56 -15.63 -9.09
N VAL A 142 -0.91 -15.01 -10.20
CA VAL A 142 -1.29 -13.59 -10.26
C VAL A 142 -2.57 -13.41 -11.09
N LYS A 143 -3.44 -12.53 -10.63
CA LYS A 143 -4.60 -12.06 -11.39
C LYS A 143 -4.32 -10.64 -11.89
N HIS A 144 -4.56 -10.40 -13.19
CA HIS A 144 -4.48 -9.05 -13.75
C HIS A 144 -5.42 -8.12 -12.99
N LYS A 145 -4.92 -6.95 -12.62
CA LYS A 145 -5.71 -5.86 -12.03
C LYS A 145 -5.70 -4.70 -13.01
N ASN A 146 -6.87 -4.17 -13.30
CA ASN A 146 -6.94 -2.92 -14.06
C ASN A 146 -6.24 -1.83 -13.26
N PRO A 147 -5.38 -1.00 -13.89
CA PRO A 147 -4.82 0.17 -13.22
C PRO A 147 -5.97 1.06 -12.72
N LEU A 148 -5.84 1.55 -11.48
CA LEU A 148 -6.88 2.32 -10.82
C LEU A 148 -7.21 3.63 -11.56
N ASN A 149 -6.27 4.16 -12.33
CA ASN A 149 -6.34 5.52 -12.89
C ASN A 149 -6.14 5.52 -14.41
N PHE A 150 -7.06 4.92 -15.14
CA PHE A 150 -7.06 5.03 -16.63
C PHE A 150 -7.84 6.24 -17.16
N SER A 151 -8.53 6.97 -16.30
CA SER A 151 -9.22 8.21 -16.68
C SER A 151 -8.24 9.37 -16.49
N GLN A 152 -8.13 10.24 -17.50
CA GLN A 152 -7.39 11.49 -17.37
C GLN A 152 -7.99 12.41 -16.30
N ASP A 153 -9.25 12.13 -15.92
CA ASP A 153 -9.96 12.85 -14.88
C ASP A 153 -9.46 12.48 -13.46
N ILE A 154 -8.73 11.36 -13.32
CA ILE A 154 -8.15 10.96 -12.02
C ILE A 154 -6.72 11.50 -11.92
N CYS A 155 -6.58 12.68 -11.36
CA CYS A 155 -5.28 13.34 -11.19
C CYS A 155 -5.30 14.27 -9.97
N ASN A 156 -4.10 14.63 -9.48
CA ASN A 156 -3.94 15.54 -8.34
C ASN A 156 -4.22 17.01 -8.69
N PHE A 157 -4.40 17.33 -9.97
CA PHE A 157 -4.49 18.72 -10.44
C PHE A 157 -5.92 19.26 -10.49
N THR A 158 -6.93 18.40 -10.47
CA THR A 158 -8.34 18.77 -10.46
C THR A 158 -9.02 18.32 -9.19
N GLU A 159 -10.03 19.08 -8.73
CA GLU A 159 -10.81 18.73 -7.54
C GLU A 159 -11.52 17.39 -7.68
N HIS A 160 -12.14 17.16 -8.83
CA HIS A 160 -12.79 15.89 -9.18
C HIS A 160 -11.78 14.72 -9.19
N GLY A 161 -10.58 14.94 -9.75
CA GLY A 161 -9.53 13.92 -9.78
C GLY A 161 -9.04 13.54 -8.39
N ARG A 162 -8.82 14.52 -7.51
CA ARG A 162 -8.45 14.29 -6.10
C ARG A 162 -9.52 13.50 -5.35
N SER A 163 -10.79 13.87 -5.51
CA SER A 163 -11.92 13.13 -4.94
C SER A 163 -11.88 11.66 -5.32
N ARG A 164 -11.72 11.36 -6.61
CA ARG A 164 -11.69 9.98 -7.11
C ARG A 164 -10.47 9.17 -6.64
N ILE A 165 -9.31 9.81 -6.46
CA ILE A 165 -8.13 9.14 -5.88
C ILE A 165 -8.43 8.62 -4.47
N HIS A 166 -9.13 9.42 -3.67
CA HIS A 166 -9.42 9.08 -2.27
C HIS A 166 -10.61 8.13 -2.10
N GLU A 167 -11.55 8.09 -3.05
CA GLU A 167 -12.73 7.20 -2.98
C GLU A 167 -12.41 5.70 -2.96
N GLU A 168 -11.25 5.29 -3.48
CA GLU A 168 -10.89 3.87 -3.64
C GLU A 168 -9.97 3.32 -2.53
N ILE A 169 -9.67 4.10 -1.50
CA ILE A 169 -8.78 3.68 -0.40
C ILE A 169 -9.57 2.90 0.64
N ALA A 170 -9.38 1.58 0.68
CA ALA A 170 -10.16 0.62 1.47
C ALA A 170 -10.02 0.72 3.01
N LEU A 171 -9.15 1.58 3.55
CA LEU A 171 -8.87 1.67 4.99
C LEU A 171 -9.88 2.52 5.77
N VAL A 172 -10.63 3.37 5.06
CA VAL A 172 -11.63 4.29 5.61
C VAL A 172 -12.88 4.19 4.73
N THR A 173 -14.06 4.40 5.28
CA THR A 173 -15.32 4.30 4.52
C THR A 173 -15.44 5.43 3.50
N LYS A 174 -16.12 5.17 2.37
CA LYS A 174 -16.38 6.20 1.35
C LYS A 174 -17.12 7.41 1.92
N GLY A 175 -18.00 7.20 2.91
CA GLY A 175 -18.73 8.28 3.60
C GLY A 175 -17.78 9.20 4.37
N GLU A 176 -16.82 8.65 5.11
CA GLU A 176 -15.82 9.44 5.85
C GLU A 176 -14.94 10.27 4.92
N ILE A 177 -14.53 9.68 3.79
CA ILE A 177 -13.74 10.41 2.79
C ILE A 177 -14.56 11.55 2.17
N ARG A 178 -15.85 11.33 1.91
CA ARG A 178 -16.75 12.35 1.38
C ARG A 178 -16.87 13.53 2.34
N ILE A 179 -17.06 13.29 3.64
CA ILE A 179 -17.09 14.33 4.67
C ILE A 179 -15.80 15.16 4.64
N LEU A 180 -14.62 14.49 4.57
CA LEU A 180 -13.34 15.18 4.51
C LEU A 180 -13.17 16.02 3.24
N LEU A 181 -13.70 15.59 2.10
CA LEU A 181 -13.64 16.31 0.83
C LEU A 181 -14.56 17.53 0.83
N GLU A 182 -15.75 17.41 1.41
CA GLU A 182 -16.73 18.50 1.52
C GLU A 182 -16.28 19.55 2.55
N TYR A 183 -15.60 19.14 3.62
CA TYR A 183 -15.16 20.03 4.70
C TYR A 183 -13.73 20.54 4.48
N LYS A 184 -13.56 21.40 3.49
CA LYS A 184 -12.27 22.08 3.26
C LYS A 184 -12.11 23.26 4.19
N ASP A 185 -10.90 23.43 4.75
CA ASP A 185 -10.54 24.66 5.45
C ASP A 185 -10.06 25.70 4.44
N PRO A 186 -10.86 26.77 4.15
CA PRO A 186 -10.50 27.78 3.16
C PRO A 186 -9.32 28.65 3.62
N THR A 187 -8.97 28.62 4.91
CA THR A 187 -7.85 29.38 5.47
C THR A 187 -6.50 28.66 5.30
N LYS A 188 -6.53 27.42 4.86
CA LYS A 188 -5.36 26.54 4.69
C LYS A 188 -5.00 26.37 3.22
N SER A 189 -3.73 26.00 2.98
CA SER A 189 -3.26 25.71 1.64
C SER A 189 -3.97 24.51 1.01
N VAL A 190 -3.87 24.39 -0.32
CA VAL A 190 -4.34 23.19 -1.03
C VAL A 190 -3.56 21.96 -0.56
N GLU A 191 -2.25 22.09 -0.32
CA GLU A 191 -1.39 21.03 0.18
C GLU A 191 -1.86 20.53 1.55
N PHE A 192 -2.18 21.42 2.48
CA PHE A 192 -2.76 21.03 3.78
C PHE A 192 -4.05 20.23 3.59
N ASN A 193 -4.98 20.73 2.76
CA ASN A 193 -6.28 20.12 2.54
C ASN A 193 -6.19 18.73 1.88
N ASP A 194 -5.23 18.51 1.01
CA ASP A 194 -4.99 17.20 0.40
C ASP A 194 -4.26 16.26 1.37
N ASN A 195 -3.20 16.73 2.04
CA ASN A 195 -2.44 15.94 2.98
C ASN A 195 -3.25 15.50 4.20
N ARG A 196 -4.18 16.32 4.71
CA ARG A 196 -5.04 15.92 5.83
C ARG A 196 -5.87 14.67 5.52
N ILE A 197 -6.36 14.52 4.27
CA ILE A 197 -7.12 13.34 3.88
C ILE A 197 -6.21 12.10 3.91
N ALA A 198 -5.00 12.21 3.36
CA ALA A 198 -4.01 11.15 3.38
C ALA A 198 -3.62 10.76 4.83
N VAL A 199 -3.49 11.73 5.74
CA VAL A 199 -3.20 11.50 7.16
C VAL A 199 -4.34 10.77 7.85
N PHE A 200 -5.60 11.18 7.63
CA PHE A 200 -6.77 10.50 8.20
C PHE A 200 -6.84 9.04 7.78
N ILE A 201 -6.60 8.77 6.49
CA ILE A 201 -6.55 7.42 5.93
C ILE A 201 -5.41 6.61 6.55
N ALA A 202 -4.22 7.17 6.66
CA ALA A 202 -3.06 6.49 7.25
C ALA A 202 -3.26 6.19 8.74
N GLN A 203 -3.96 7.08 9.47
CA GLN A 203 -4.37 6.84 10.86
C GLN A 203 -5.58 5.91 10.96
N GLN A 204 -6.20 5.50 9.84
CA GLN A 204 -7.40 4.64 9.80
C GLN A 204 -8.57 5.24 10.60
N GLY A 205 -8.68 6.56 10.65
CA GLY A 205 -9.65 7.29 11.46
C GLY A 205 -9.39 7.22 12.97
N ASN A 206 -8.20 6.81 13.41
CA ASN A 206 -7.84 6.78 14.82
C ASN A 206 -7.19 8.10 15.25
N CYS A 207 -7.50 8.54 16.46
CA CYS A 207 -6.83 9.69 17.08
C CYS A 207 -5.33 9.38 17.32
N TYR A 208 -4.45 10.30 16.92
CA TYR A 208 -2.99 10.13 17.08
C TYR A 208 -2.54 9.93 18.53
N ILE A 209 -3.25 10.53 19.49
CA ILE A 209 -2.92 10.44 20.92
C ILE A 209 -3.56 9.22 21.58
N THR A 210 -4.89 9.07 21.46
CA THR A 210 -5.66 8.05 22.18
C THR A 210 -5.71 6.71 21.45
N ASN A 211 -5.42 6.70 20.15
CA ASN A 211 -5.58 5.56 19.24
C ASN A 211 -7.04 5.03 19.18
N ARG A 212 -8.03 5.84 19.57
CA ARG A 212 -9.45 5.52 19.46
C ARG A 212 -9.96 5.91 18.07
N ARG A 213 -10.86 5.12 17.54
CA ARG A 213 -11.53 5.37 16.26
C ARG A 213 -12.62 6.43 16.44
N HIS A 214 -12.66 7.40 15.52
CA HIS A 214 -13.66 8.48 15.51
C HIS A 214 -14.10 8.81 14.08
N SER A 215 -15.28 9.45 13.99
CA SER A 215 -15.73 10.06 12.74
C SER A 215 -14.87 11.28 12.40
N PRO A 216 -14.69 11.63 11.10
CA PRO A 216 -14.02 12.87 10.70
C PRO A 216 -14.58 14.13 11.36
N THR A 217 -15.90 14.13 11.70
CA THR A 217 -16.59 15.24 12.36
C THR A 217 -16.16 15.48 13.80
N ASP A 218 -15.67 14.43 14.46
CA ASP A 218 -15.24 14.46 15.87
C ASP A 218 -13.74 14.71 16.04
N MET A 219 -13.06 14.88 14.91
CA MET A 219 -11.62 15.04 14.85
C MET A 219 -11.22 16.31 14.11
N VAL A 220 -10.02 16.79 14.43
CA VAL A 220 -9.40 17.93 13.74
C VAL A 220 -7.95 17.59 13.35
N CYS A 221 -7.54 18.06 12.18
CA CYS A 221 -6.17 17.98 11.72
C CYS A 221 -5.36 19.15 12.29
N ILE A 222 -4.29 18.83 13.00
CA ILE A 222 -3.37 19.81 13.59
C ILE A 222 -1.93 19.58 13.13
N TYR A 223 -1.09 20.60 13.29
CA TYR A 223 0.34 20.50 13.08
C TYR A 223 1.02 19.83 14.29
N LYS A 224 1.99 18.97 14.06
CA LYS A 224 2.88 18.48 15.13
C LYS A 224 3.87 19.54 15.57
N ASN A 225 4.31 20.37 14.62
CA ASN A 225 5.25 21.45 14.84
C ASN A 225 4.88 22.66 13.98
N ILE A 226 4.69 23.83 14.61
CA ILE A 226 4.32 25.09 13.93
C ILE A 226 5.50 25.87 13.37
N THR A 227 6.72 25.58 13.84
CA THR A 227 7.95 26.29 13.45
C THR A 227 8.60 25.71 12.20
N GLU A 228 8.08 24.59 11.68
CA GLU A 228 8.60 23.92 10.49
C GLU A 228 8.33 24.78 9.24
N THR A 229 9.35 25.01 8.42
CA THR A 229 9.26 25.81 7.18
C THR A 229 8.21 25.28 6.20
N ASP A 230 8.10 23.96 6.12
CA ASP A 230 7.12 23.25 5.28
C ASP A 230 6.00 22.62 6.13
N ARG A 231 5.34 23.43 6.93
CA ARG A 231 4.36 22.97 7.94
C ARG A 231 3.20 22.14 7.38
N ASP A 232 2.81 22.37 6.13
CA ASP A 232 1.68 21.69 5.48
C ASP A 232 2.00 20.28 4.96
N LYS A 233 3.28 19.86 5.05
CA LYS A 233 3.70 18.51 4.65
C LYS A 233 2.98 17.41 5.45
N TYR A 234 2.65 16.32 4.77
CA TYR A 234 2.01 15.13 5.33
C TYR A 234 2.63 14.67 6.67
N GLN A 235 3.96 14.69 6.78
CA GLN A 235 4.68 14.21 7.98
C GLN A 235 4.43 15.07 9.22
N ASN A 236 4.09 16.34 9.03
CA ASN A 236 3.85 17.30 10.12
C ASN A 236 2.38 17.38 10.56
N LEU A 237 1.48 16.68 9.89
CA LEU A 237 0.05 16.68 10.18
C LEU A 237 -0.36 15.46 10.99
N VAL A 238 -1.36 15.65 11.88
CA VAL A 238 -2.02 14.55 12.60
C VAL A 238 -3.48 14.88 12.86
N PHE A 239 -4.32 13.84 12.84
CA PHE A 239 -5.69 13.93 13.33
C PHE A 239 -5.75 13.57 14.81
N VAL A 240 -6.45 14.40 15.56
CA VAL A 240 -6.75 14.20 16.98
C VAL A 240 -8.21 14.52 17.26
N GLU A 241 -8.77 13.95 18.33
CA GLU A 241 -10.09 14.29 18.82
C GLU A 241 -10.20 15.77 19.16
N ILE A 242 -11.36 16.39 18.96
CA ILE A 242 -11.58 17.81 19.23
C ILE A 242 -11.19 18.21 20.67
N PRO A 243 -11.56 17.49 21.74
CA PRO A 243 -11.12 17.84 23.10
C PRO A 243 -9.60 17.73 23.28
N ILE A 244 -8.97 16.73 22.68
CA ILE A 244 -7.51 16.57 22.69
C ILE A 244 -6.82 17.73 21.96
N SER A 245 -7.36 18.16 20.81
CA SER A 245 -6.81 19.32 20.09
C SER A 245 -6.89 20.59 20.92
N LYS A 246 -8.03 20.83 21.58
CA LYS A 246 -8.20 21.96 22.49
C LYS A 246 -7.19 21.93 23.64
N ALA A 247 -6.96 20.75 24.23
CA ALA A 247 -5.93 20.59 25.26
C ALA A 247 -4.51 20.84 24.74
N ILE A 248 -4.21 20.46 23.48
CA ILE A 248 -2.91 20.71 22.85
C ILE A 248 -2.70 22.20 22.57
N LEU A 249 -3.72 22.87 22.01
CA LEU A 249 -3.63 24.24 21.48
C LEU A 249 -3.89 25.31 22.54
N THR A 250 -4.26 24.98 23.77
CA THR A 250 -4.48 25.92 24.88
C THR A 250 -3.19 26.11 25.67
N GLU A 251 -2.77 27.35 25.84
CA GLU A 251 -1.58 27.72 26.63
C GLU A 251 -1.72 27.34 28.10
N SER A 252 -2.84 27.67 28.72
CA SER A 252 -3.12 27.41 30.12
C SER A 252 -3.18 25.92 30.45
N VAL A 253 -2.33 25.49 31.36
CA VAL A 253 -2.29 24.08 31.84
C VAL A 253 -3.62 23.73 32.56
N GLN A 254 -4.24 24.66 33.27
CA GLN A 254 -5.49 24.38 33.96
C GLN A 254 -6.64 24.13 32.98
N GLN A 255 -6.79 24.98 31.97
CA GLN A 255 -7.79 24.80 30.92
C GLN A 255 -7.51 23.52 30.11
N ALA A 256 -6.25 23.21 29.81
CA ALA A 256 -5.90 21.98 29.11
C ALA A 256 -6.27 20.73 29.94
N LYS A 257 -6.09 20.75 31.27
CA LYS A 257 -6.56 19.68 32.17
C LYS A 257 -8.08 19.54 32.18
N MET A 258 -8.84 20.62 32.09
CA MET A 258 -10.30 20.58 32.00
C MET A 258 -10.76 19.80 30.74
N TRP A 259 -10.14 20.05 29.58
CA TRP A 259 -10.45 19.31 28.36
C TRP A 259 -10.12 17.81 28.45
N LEU A 260 -9.17 17.43 29.30
CA LEU A 260 -8.73 16.05 29.50
C LEU A 260 -9.40 15.34 30.69
N MET A 261 -10.29 15.98 31.40
CA MET A 261 -10.87 15.50 32.66
C MET A 261 -11.52 14.12 32.53
N ASN A 262 -12.11 13.82 31.37
CA ASN A 262 -12.75 12.54 31.09
C ASN A 262 -11.85 11.54 30.34
N TYR A 263 -10.56 11.89 30.17
CA TYR A 263 -9.60 11.06 29.45
C TYR A 263 -8.58 10.43 30.39
N GLY A 264 -8.69 9.13 30.63
CA GLY A 264 -7.67 8.36 31.37
C GLY A 264 -6.43 8.13 30.50
N LEU A 265 -5.68 9.18 30.16
CA LEU A 265 -4.49 9.04 29.29
C LEU A 265 -3.38 8.27 29.97
N SER A 266 -2.82 7.28 29.28
CA SER A 266 -1.62 6.55 29.72
C SER A 266 -0.38 7.45 29.73
N SER A 267 0.67 7.05 30.42
CA SER A 267 1.94 7.79 30.45
C SER A 267 2.54 8.01 29.06
N GLN A 268 2.37 7.06 28.15
CA GLN A 268 2.83 7.19 26.76
C GLN A 268 2.00 8.20 25.97
N GLN A 269 0.68 8.22 26.15
CA GLN A 269 -0.23 9.17 25.51
C GLN A 269 0.04 10.59 26.00
N LYS A 270 0.24 10.78 27.32
CA LYS A 270 0.66 12.07 27.90
C LYS A 270 2.00 12.54 27.33
N LYS A 271 2.99 11.65 27.16
CA LYS A 271 4.28 12.01 26.53
C LYS A 271 4.09 12.49 25.10
N LYS A 272 3.27 11.81 24.28
CA LYS A 272 2.97 12.23 22.91
C LYS A 272 2.28 13.59 22.86
N LEU A 273 1.28 13.82 23.70
CA LEU A 273 0.56 15.07 23.80
C LEU A 273 1.49 16.22 24.21
N ASN A 274 2.29 16.01 25.27
CA ASN A 274 3.22 17.02 25.77
C ASN A 274 4.34 17.34 24.76
N LYS A 275 4.76 16.37 23.95
CA LYS A 275 5.71 16.63 22.85
C LYS A 275 5.16 17.62 21.84
N ILE A 276 3.87 17.47 21.47
CA ILE A 276 3.24 18.45 20.57
C ILE A 276 3.08 19.81 21.25
N ARG A 277 2.62 19.86 22.50
CA ARG A 277 2.50 21.10 23.28
C ARG A 277 3.83 21.89 23.36
N ALA A 278 4.94 21.16 23.59
CA ALA A 278 6.27 21.78 23.60
C ALA A 278 6.64 22.43 22.26
N ASN A 279 6.24 21.82 21.13
CA ASN A 279 6.43 22.41 19.81
C ASN A 279 5.57 23.65 19.54
N TYR A 280 4.52 23.87 20.34
CA TYR A 280 3.73 25.10 20.37
C TYR A 280 4.22 26.12 21.42
N GLY A 281 5.29 25.80 22.15
CA GLY A 281 5.83 26.65 23.22
C GLY A 281 5.06 26.55 24.54
N TYR A 282 4.17 25.56 24.71
CA TYR A 282 3.32 25.43 25.88
C TYR A 282 3.88 24.45 26.92
N GLN A 283 3.56 24.69 28.19
CA GLN A 283 3.98 23.85 29.29
C GLN A 283 3.35 22.45 29.25
N ALA A 284 4.10 21.47 29.75
CA ALA A 284 3.64 20.10 29.85
C ALA A 284 2.52 19.92 30.89
N ILE A 285 1.56 19.06 30.57
CA ILE A 285 0.48 18.64 31.48
C ILE A 285 0.99 17.44 32.28
N LYS A 286 1.05 17.61 33.60
CA LYS A 286 1.42 16.52 34.53
C LYS A 286 0.26 15.58 34.81
#